data_5d2deea1618cdb46f115a86441218f5f
#
_entry.id   5d2deea1618cdb46f115a86441218f5f
#
_cell.length_a   1.000
_cell.length_b   1.000
_cell.length_c   1.000
_cell.angle_alpha   90.00
_cell.angle_beta   90.00
_cell.angle_gamma   90.00
#
_symmetry.space_group_name_H-M   'P 1'
#
loop_
_entity.id
_entity.type
_entity.pdbx_description
1 polymer ?
#
loop_
_entity_poly.entity_id
_entity_poly.type
_entity_poly.pdbx_seq_one_letter_code
_entity_poly.pdbx_strand_id
1 'polypeptide(L)' 'MITSTTSNYNSSTLKSAIYNFETKVLLVNFNFATYLYKDVAELDWNLFNTAKSQGIALNTYIKNKYEFEKVEAK' A
#
# COMPACT_ATOMS: atom_id res chain seq x y z
N MET A 1 -17.93 4.06 11.69
CA MET A 1 -17.22 4.67 10.55
C MET A 1 -15.90 3.94 10.32
N ILE A 2 -15.59 3.66 9.07
CA ILE A 2 -14.37 2.93 8.75
C ILE A 2 -13.22 3.91 8.57
N THR A 3 -12.16 3.76 9.38
CA THR A 3 -11.00 4.62 9.28
C THR A 3 -9.85 3.96 8.51
N SER A 4 -9.91 2.64 8.33
CA SER A 4 -8.88 1.93 7.58
C SER A 4 -9.50 0.73 6.88
N THR A 5 -8.78 0.25 5.87
CA THR A 5 -9.20 -0.93 5.13
C THR A 5 -7.99 -1.80 4.85
N THR A 6 -8.22 -3.10 4.80
CA THR A 6 -7.16 -4.07 4.53
C THR A 6 -7.54 -4.85 3.28
N SER A 7 -6.58 -4.99 2.37
CA SER A 7 -6.75 -5.78 1.16
C SER A 7 -5.70 -6.87 1.11
N ASN A 8 -6.11 -8.06 0.73
CA ASN A 8 -5.20 -9.19 0.58
C ASN A 8 -5.04 -9.49 -0.90
N TYR A 9 -3.81 -9.80 -1.30
CA TYR A 9 -3.50 -9.99 -2.70
C TYR A 9 -2.93 -11.39 -2.95
N ASN A 10 -3.29 -11.93 -4.08
CA ASN A 10 -2.76 -13.22 -4.52
C ASN A 10 -1.63 -12.95 -5.50
N SER A 11 -0.52 -12.48 -4.96
CA SER A 11 0.64 -12.08 -5.76
C SER A 11 1.89 -12.74 -5.20
N SER A 12 2.85 -12.99 -6.07
CA SER A 12 4.12 -13.57 -5.63
C SER A 12 4.96 -12.58 -4.85
N THR A 13 4.67 -11.29 -4.94
CA THR A 13 5.46 -10.24 -4.31
C THR A 13 4.74 -9.59 -3.14
N LEU A 14 3.45 -9.31 -3.29
CA LEU A 14 2.67 -8.57 -2.31
C LEU A 14 1.70 -9.50 -1.58
N LYS A 15 1.66 -9.37 -0.26
CA LYS A 15 0.71 -10.15 0.55
C LYS A 15 -0.55 -9.35 0.83
N SER A 16 -0.41 -8.12 1.27
CA SER A 16 -1.56 -7.33 1.67
C SER A 16 -1.18 -5.87 1.77
N ALA A 17 -2.20 -5.03 1.93
CA ALA A 17 -1.99 -3.61 2.16
C ALA A 17 -3.08 -3.10 3.09
N ILE A 18 -2.73 -2.13 3.91
CA ILE A 18 -3.65 -1.49 4.83
C ILE A 18 -3.58 0.01 4.59
N TYR A 19 -4.72 0.62 4.29
CA TYR A 19 -4.79 2.06 4.07
C TYR A 19 -5.62 2.70 5.16
N ASN A 20 -5.07 3.75 5.78
CA ASN A 20 -5.78 4.51 6.81
C ASN A 20 -6.29 5.80 6.18
N PHE A 21 -7.62 5.96 6.15
CA PHE A 21 -8.26 7.11 5.49
C PHE A 21 -8.07 8.40 6.27
N GLU A 22 -7.82 8.33 7.57
CA GLU A 22 -7.63 9.52 8.38
C GLU A 22 -6.23 10.07 8.28
N THR A 23 -5.23 9.19 8.40
CA THR A 23 -3.85 9.62 8.40
C THR A 23 -3.22 9.59 7.02
N LYS A 24 -3.90 8.97 6.06
CA LYS A 24 -3.43 8.81 4.69
C LYS A 24 -2.15 7.98 4.63
N VAL A 25 -2.00 7.07 5.56
CA VAL A 25 -0.86 6.17 5.61
C VAL A 25 -1.22 4.86 4.94
N LEU A 26 -0.35 4.39 4.08
CA LEU A 26 -0.51 3.11 3.40
C LEU A 26 0.62 2.19 3.84
N LEU A 27 0.24 1.06 4.44
CA LEU A 27 1.19 0.00 4.78
C LEU A 27 1.08 -1.08 3.72
N VAL A 28 2.21 -1.42 3.11
CA VAL A 28 2.27 -2.46 2.10
C VAL A 28 3.11 -3.60 2.63
N ASN A 29 2.49 -4.77 2.78
CA ASN A 29 3.17 -5.97 3.25
C ASN A 29 3.65 -6.77 2.06
N PHE A 30 4.95 -6.76 1.85
CA PHE A 30 5.60 -7.64 0.89
C PHE A 30 5.87 -8.98 1.55
N ASN A 31 6.27 -9.97 0.76
CA ASN A 31 6.59 -11.26 1.32
C ASN A 31 7.82 -11.22 2.22
N PHE A 32 8.68 -10.22 2.05
CA PHE A 32 9.94 -10.14 2.77
C PHE A 32 10.07 -8.89 3.62
N ALA A 33 9.16 -7.91 3.51
CA ALA A 33 9.28 -6.67 4.26
C ALA A 33 7.97 -5.92 4.23
N THR A 34 7.85 -4.95 5.13
CA THR A 34 6.70 -4.05 5.17
C THR A 34 7.20 -2.62 4.98
N TYR A 35 6.53 -1.88 4.12
CA TYR A 35 6.84 -0.48 3.88
C TYR A 35 5.65 0.39 4.22
N LEU A 36 5.95 1.54 4.79
CA LEU A 36 4.94 2.53 5.15
C LEU A 36 5.10 3.73 4.22
N TYR A 37 4.02 4.09 3.52
CA TYR A 37 4.00 5.25 2.64
C TYR A 37 3.13 6.33 3.26
N LYS A 38 3.61 7.59 3.21
CA LYS A 38 2.98 8.71 3.90
C LYS A 38 2.23 9.59 2.93
N ASP A 39 1.14 10.19 3.41
CA ASP A 39 0.34 11.16 2.66
C ASP A 39 -0.14 10.61 1.33
N VAL A 40 -0.56 9.36 1.31
CA VAL A 40 -1.06 8.72 0.10
C VAL A 40 -2.48 9.20 -0.15
N ALA A 41 -2.71 9.80 -1.32
CA ALA A 41 -4.05 10.24 -1.69
C ALA A 41 -4.97 9.04 -1.87
N GLU A 42 -6.23 9.20 -1.45
CA GLU A 42 -7.18 8.10 -1.55
C GLU A 42 -7.37 7.65 -2.99
N LEU A 43 -7.30 8.57 -3.93
CA LEU A 43 -7.40 8.21 -5.34
C LEU A 43 -6.30 7.26 -5.76
N ASP A 44 -5.07 7.54 -5.35
CA ASP A 44 -3.95 6.66 -5.69
C ASP A 44 -4.07 5.31 -5.00
N TRP A 45 -4.56 5.29 -3.76
CA TRP A 45 -4.84 4.04 -3.08
C TRP A 45 -5.86 3.21 -3.85
N ASN A 46 -6.94 3.85 -4.31
CA ASN A 46 -7.97 3.15 -5.06
C ASN A 46 -7.43 2.60 -6.38
N LEU A 47 -6.62 3.38 -7.09
CA LEU A 47 -6.03 2.94 -8.35
C LEU A 47 -5.12 1.74 -8.13
N PHE A 48 -4.31 1.79 -7.08
CA PHE A 48 -3.43 0.68 -6.73
C PHE A 48 -4.24 -0.55 -6.33
N ASN A 49 -5.26 -0.36 -5.49
CA ASN A 49 -6.00 -1.47 -4.92
C ASN A 49 -6.85 -2.21 -5.96
N THR A 50 -7.31 -1.51 -6.98
CA THR A 50 -8.17 -2.11 -8.00
C THR A 50 -7.42 -2.51 -9.26
N ALA A 51 -6.11 -2.32 -9.30
CA ALA A 51 -5.33 -2.64 -10.48
C ALA A 51 -5.23 -4.15 -10.68
N LYS A 52 -5.06 -4.55 -11.93
CA LYS A 52 -4.89 -5.96 -12.24
C LYS A 52 -3.57 -6.51 -11.70
N SER A 53 -2.54 -5.66 -11.68
CA SER A 53 -1.25 -6.04 -11.14
C SER A 53 -0.86 -5.05 -10.06
N GLN A 54 -0.90 -5.46 -8.80
CA GLN A 54 -0.55 -4.60 -7.69
C GLN A 54 0.92 -4.21 -7.72
N GLY A 55 1.79 -5.10 -8.19
CA GLY A 55 3.21 -4.77 -8.28
C GLY A 55 3.48 -3.62 -9.23
N ILE A 56 2.88 -3.67 -10.41
CA ILE A 56 3.04 -2.59 -11.39
C ILE A 56 2.38 -1.32 -10.89
N ALA A 57 1.18 -1.45 -10.34
CA ALA A 57 0.45 -0.29 -9.82
C ALA A 57 1.18 0.38 -8.67
N LEU A 58 1.81 -0.41 -7.80
CA LEU A 58 2.60 0.15 -6.71
C LEU A 58 3.72 1.04 -7.25
N ASN A 59 4.44 0.56 -8.26
CA ASN A 59 5.49 1.35 -8.86
C ASN A 59 4.95 2.60 -9.55
N THR A 60 3.80 2.48 -10.20
CA THR A 60 3.25 3.57 -11.01
C THR A 60 2.62 4.65 -10.15
N TYR A 61 1.82 4.26 -9.15
CA TYR A 61 0.99 5.22 -8.43
C TYR A 61 1.53 5.57 -7.05
N ILE A 62 2.34 4.71 -6.45
CA ILE A 62 2.75 4.87 -5.06
C ILE A 62 4.25 5.07 -4.93
N LYS A 63 5.03 4.12 -5.40
CA LYS A 63 6.45 4.05 -5.08
C LYS A 63 7.25 5.25 -5.57
N ASN A 64 6.93 5.76 -6.75
CA ASN A 64 7.65 6.89 -7.33
C ASN A 64 7.07 8.23 -6.94
N LYS A 65 6.01 8.24 -6.15
CA LYS A 65 5.25 9.44 -5.87
C LYS A 65 5.28 9.83 -4.40
N TYR A 66 5.43 8.87 -3.51
CA TYR A 66 5.32 9.10 -2.07
C TYR A 66 6.58 8.66 -1.35
N GLU A 67 6.86 9.34 -0.24
CA GLU A 67 7.95 8.94 0.64
C GLU A 67 7.57 7.68 1.41
N PHE A 68 8.57 6.89 1.74
CA PHE A 68 8.31 5.65 2.44
C PHE A 68 9.36 5.38 3.50
N GLU A 69 9.00 4.52 4.44
CA GLU A 69 9.90 4.00 5.46
C GLU A 69 9.76 2.49 5.50
N LYS A 70 10.87 1.80 5.66
CA LYS A 70 10.81 0.35 5.86
C LYS A 70 10.46 0.09 7.32
N VAL A 71 9.42 -0.70 7.54
CA VAL A 71 8.98 -1.05 8.88
C VAL A 71 9.69 -2.31 9.30
N GLU A 72 10.40 -2.22 10.43
CA GLU A 72 11.12 -3.38 10.93
C GLU A 72 10.14 -4.38 11.51
N ALA A 73 10.23 -5.63 11.04
CA ALA A 73 9.44 -6.72 11.58
C ALA A 73 10.20 -7.38 12.71
N LYS A 74 9.43 -7.80 13.69
CA LYS A 74 10.02 -8.52 14.82
C LYS A 74 10.08 -10.00 14.54
#